data_50463fd5a6885cc2d1e7e122badaadfb
#
_entry.id   50463fd5a6885cc2d1e7e122badaadfb
#
_cell.length_a   1.000
_cell.length_b   1.000
_cell.length_c   1.000
_cell.angle_alpha   90.00
_cell.angle_beta   90.00
_cell.angle_gamma   90.00
#
_symmetry.space_group_name_H-M   'P 1'
#
loop_
_entity.id
_entity.type
_entity.pdbx_description
1 polymer ?
#
loop_
_entity_poly.entity_id
_entity_poly.type
_entity_poly.pdbx_seq_one_letter_code
_entity_poly.pdbx_strand_id
1 'polypeptide(L)'
;MDTKTYESLGLHQAMSDSPDPGRLINGRSNREIQGALATPGDRQYNPCPEAYPAEGLARGRVASHRGWAESRVYPGTTRDLWIYTPAGFDPAGPAPALMVFQDGGGYLDRGGPVRATAVFDTLTAAGDMAPTIGVFVMPGAKDGVPQQRSLEYDTVTDAYGRFLLQDVLPFVESQIGCALTTDPARRSICGISSGGICAFTAAWYRPDAFGRVVSHCGSFTAIRGGHNYPYLIRSTARKPIRVWMQSGSGDADIILGSWPLANQEVAAALQFAGYDHQLVFGEGGHNLRHAGAVFADTLRWLWR
;
A
#
# COMPACT_ATOMS: atom_id res chain seq x y z
N MET A 1 15.95 -12.23 11.61
CA MET A 1 15.30 -11.06 10.99
C MET A 1 16.16 -9.85 11.27
N ASP A 2 16.45 -9.04 10.27
CA ASP A 2 17.22 -7.81 10.43
C ASP A 2 16.36 -6.77 11.17
N THR A 3 16.90 -6.19 12.24
CA THR A 3 16.27 -5.14 13.06
C THR A 3 15.80 -3.96 12.20
N LYS A 4 16.54 -3.63 11.14
CA LYS A 4 16.20 -2.55 10.21
C LYS A 4 14.89 -2.79 9.43
N THR A 5 14.59 -4.02 9.06
CA THR A 5 13.34 -4.37 8.38
C THR A 5 12.15 -4.23 9.33
N TYR A 6 12.36 -4.50 10.59
CA TYR A 6 11.35 -4.36 11.65
C TYR A 6 11.01 -2.89 11.91
N GLU A 7 12.05 -2.05 12.01
CA GLU A 7 11.91 -0.60 12.17
C GLU A 7 11.20 0.04 10.97
N SER A 8 11.52 -0.40 9.75
CA SER A 8 10.91 0.12 8.53
C SER A 8 9.41 -0.16 8.41
N LEU A 9 8.92 -1.23 9.03
CA LEU A 9 7.50 -1.60 9.03
C LEU A 9 6.71 -0.94 10.18
N GLY A 10 7.36 -0.18 11.07
CA GLY A 10 6.71 0.45 12.22
C GLY A 10 6.25 -0.53 13.31
N LEU A 11 6.49 -1.83 13.12
CA LEU A 11 6.09 -2.87 14.07
C LEU A 11 6.89 -2.80 15.37
N HIS A 12 8.17 -2.41 15.28
CA HIS A 12 9.08 -2.29 16.42
C HIS A 12 8.57 -1.31 17.48
N GLN A 13 7.89 -0.25 17.08
CA GLN A 13 7.44 0.80 17.98
C GLN A 13 6.11 0.53 18.65
N ALA A 14 5.18 -0.10 17.93
CA ALA A 14 3.97 -0.60 18.59
C ALA A 14 4.29 -1.61 19.70
N MET A 15 5.50 -2.21 19.65
CA MET A 15 5.99 -3.17 20.63
C MET A 15 6.94 -2.53 21.66
N SER A 16 7.65 -1.43 21.34
CA SER A 16 8.46 -0.67 22.30
C SER A 16 7.63 0.09 23.31
N ASP A 17 6.36 0.38 22.99
CA ASP A 17 5.38 0.94 23.93
C ASP A 17 4.84 -0.13 24.91
N SER A 18 5.23 -1.38 24.76
CA SER A 18 5.00 -2.41 25.78
C SER A 18 5.88 -2.08 27.00
N PRO A 19 5.30 -1.90 28.19
CA PRO A 19 6.06 -1.50 29.39
C PRO A 19 7.09 -2.53 29.86
N ASP A 20 7.15 -3.68 29.19
CA ASP A 20 8.14 -4.73 29.48
C ASP A 20 8.43 -5.59 28.24
N PRO A 21 9.49 -5.25 27.45
CA PRO A 21 9.87 -6.00 26.27
C PRO A 21 10.37 -7.44 26.58
N GLY A 22 10.68 -7.74 27.83
CA GLY A 22 11.03 -9.10 28.29
C GLY A 22 9.86 -9.89 28.83
N ARG A 23 8.66 -9.29 28.94
CA ARG A 23 7.48 -9.96 29.52
C ARG A 23 7.08 -11.18 28.70
N LEU A 24 6.98 -12.30 29.36
CA LEU A 24 6.40 -13.51 28.79
C LEU A 24 4.87 -13.38 28.76
N ILE A 25 4.29 -13.53 27.59
CA ILE A 25 2.83 -13.65 27.39
C ILE A 25 2.56 -15.13 27.09
N ASN A 26 1.83 -15.80 27.95
CA ASN A 26 1.56 -17.24 27.83
C ASN A 26 2.84 -18.10 27.66
N GLY A 27 3.93 -17.75 28.37
CA GLY A 27 5.19 -18.45 28.31
C GLY A 27 6.05 -18.17 27.06
N ARG A 28 5.62 -17.23 26.21
CA ARG A 28 6.35 -16.83 25.00
C ARG A 28 6.96 -15.44 25.20
N SER A 29 8.23 -15.27 24.81
CA SER A 29 8.83 -13.95 24.73
C SER A 29 8.19 -13.13 23.61
N ASN A 30 8.21 -11.79 23.74
CA ASN A 30 7.78 -10.90 22.66
C ASN A 30 8.50 -11.21 21.33
N ARG A 31 9.76 -11.67 21.39
CA ARG A 31 10.55 -12.06 20.23
C ARG A 31 10.02 -13.32 19.53
N GLU A 32 9.48 -14.29 20.27
CA GLU A 32 8.85 -15.51 19.74
C GLU A 32 7.46 -15.25 19.20
N ILE A 33 6.79 -14.20 19.69
CA ILE A 33 5.45 -13.77 19.23
C ILE A 33 5.54 -12.94 17.95
N GLN A 34 6.72 -12.46 17.58
CA GLN A 34 6.92 -11.54 16.46
C GLN A 34 6.80 -12.15 15.06
N GLY A 35 6.50 -13.39 14.90
CA GLY A 35 6.32 -14.02 13.58
C GLY A 35 7.46 -13.77 12.57
N ALA A 36 7.67 -14.66 11.64
CA ALA A 36 8.66 -14.46 10.59
C ALA A 36 8.08 -13.53 9.50
N LEU A 37 8.78 -12.43 9.16
CA LEU A 37 8.43 -11.61 7.99
C LEU A 37 8.62 -12.40 6.69
N ALA A 38 9.44 -13.43 6.69
CA ALA A 38 9.61 -14.39 5.59
C ALA A 38 9.39 -15.81 6.10
N THR A 39 8.67 -16.60 5.33
CA THR A 39 8.35 -18.00 5.63
C THR A 39 8.81 -18.93 4.51
N PRO A 40 8.91 -20.24 4.72
CA PRO A 40 9.18 -21.19 3.65
C PRO A 40 8.19 -21.09 2.48
N GLY A 41 6.93 -20.75 2.75
CA GLY A 41 5.89 -20.54 1.74
C GLY A 41 6.18 -19.43 0.75
N ASP A 42 7.05 -18.48 1.09
CA ASP A 42 7.45 -17.39 0.18
C ASP A 42 8.28 -17.86 -1.03
N ARG A 43 8.88 -19.05 -0.95
CA ARG A 43 9.77 -19.54 -2.01
C ARG A 43 9.05 -19.79 -3.34
N GLN A 44 7.75 -20.02 -3.32
CA GLN A 44 6.93 -20.23 -4.51
C GLN A 44 6.60 -18.91 -5.23
N TYR A 45 6.73 -17.76 -4.56
CA TYR A 45 6.33 -16.47 -5.11
C TYR A 45 7.50 -15.75 -5.76
N ASN A 46 7.56 -15.82 -7.08
CA ASN A 46 8.45 -15.02 -7.93
C ASN A 46 7.68 -13.81 -8.48
N PRO A 47 8.37 -12.73 -8.87
CA PRO A 47 7.72 -11.64 -9.59
C PRO A 47 6.94 -12.16 -10.79
N CYS A 48 5.76 -11.58 -11.07
CA CYS A 48 4.96 -11.97 -12.24
C CYS A 48 5.75 -11.82 -13.56
N PRO A 49 5.39 -12.54 -14.64
CA PRO A 49 6.10 -12.45 -15.91
C PRO A 49 6.22 -11.03 -16.46
N GLU A 50 5.19 -10.19 -16.25
CA GLU A 50 5.12 -8.80 -16.68
C GLU A 50 6.15 -7.91 -15.97
N ALA A 51 6.72 -8.34 -14.85
CA ALA A 51 7.82 -7.67 -14.16
C ALA A 51 9.18 -7.77 -14.87
N TYR A 52 9.22 -8.50 -16.00
CA TYR A 52 10.37 -8.70 -16.87
C TYR A 52 10.05 -8.23 -18.30
N PRO A 53 9.95 -6.92 -18.56
CA PRO A 53 9.55 -6.40 -19.85
C PRO A 53 10.50 -6.86 -20.97
N ALA A 54 9.94 -7.14 -22.14
CA ALA A 54 10.69 -7.54 -23.32
C ALA A 54 11.76 -6.50 -23.70
N GLU A 55 12.81 -6.96 -24.35
CA GLU A 55 13.85 -6.08 -24.92
C GLU A 55 13.20 -5.13 -25.96
N GLY A 56 13.60 -3.86 -25.93
CA GLY A 56 13.06 -2.84 -26.83
C GLY A 56 11.69 -2.29 -26.44
N LEU A 57 11.03 -2.80 -25.39
CA LEU A 57 9.80 -2.23 -24.91
C LEU A 57 10.01 -0.77 -24.46
N ALA A 58 9.18 0.15 -24.97
CA ALA A 58 9.20 1.55 -24.54
C ALA A 58 8.89 1.65 -23.05
N ARG A 59 9.75 2.34 -22.30
CA ARG A 59 9.67 2.46 -20.85
C ARG A 59 9.20 3.84 -20.43
N GLY A 60 8.39 3.88 -19.38
CA GLY A 60 8.09 5.12 -18.68
C GLY A 60 9.30 5.70 -17.95
N ARG A 61 9.16 6.91 -17.49
CA ARG A 61 10.21 7.68 -16.80
C ARG A 61 9.86 7.82 -15.31
N VAL A 62 10.87 7.70 -14.44
CA VAL A 62 10.75 7.95 -13.01
C VAL A 62 11.52 9.22 -12.64
N ALA A 63 10.84 10.19 -12.07
CA ALA A 63 11.45 11.36 -11.42
C ALA A 63 11.54 11.13 -9.91
N SER A 64 12.67 11.48 -9.29
CA SER A 64 12.93 11.29 -7.86
C SER A 64 12.95 12.62 -7.13
N HIS A 65 12.20 12.73 -6.05
CA HIS A 65 12.12 13.91 -5.19
C HIS A 65 12.49 13.49 -3.76
N ARG A 66 13.75 13.74 -3.39
CA ARG A 66 14.30 13.35 -2.10
C ARG A 66 14.09 14.45 -1.07
N GLY A 67 13.75 14.05 0.17
CA GLY A 67 13.62 14.99 1.28
C GLY A 67 12.50 16.02 1.10
N TRP A 68 11.44 15.69 0.35
CA TRP A 68 10.30 16.58 0.19
C TRP A 68 9.66 16.92 1.55
N ALA A 69 9.48 18.20 1.86
CA ALA A 69 9.13 18.73 3.19
C ALA A 69 7.94 19.71 3.17
N GLU A 70 7.15 19.75 2.09
CA GLU A 70 6.12 20.77 1.88
C GLU A 70 4.74 20.38 2.41
N SER A 71 4.67 19.40 3.34
CA SER A 71 3.38 18.95 3.87
C SER A 71 2.79 19.93 4.86
N ARG A 72 1.56 20.37 4.60
CA ARG A 72 0.72 21.17 5.52
C ARG A 72 -0.07 20.28 6.48
N VAL A 73 -0.45 19.08 6.04
CA VAL A 73 -1.21 18.12 6.86
C VAL A 73 -0.30 17.44 7.89
N TYR A 74 0.96 17.16 7.53
CA TYR A 74 1.97 16.60 8.42
C TYR A 74 3.17 17.56 8.52
N PRO A 75 3.02 18.73 9.17
CA PRO A 75 4.05 19.76 9.19
C PRO A 75 5.33 19.31 9.88
N GLY A 76 6.45 19.68 9.30
CA GLY A 76 7.79 19.34 9.79
C GLY A 76 8.22 17.90 9.51
N THR A 77 7.50 17.19 8.63
CA THR A 77 7.94 15.90 8.13
C THR A 77 8.74 16.05 6.84
N THR A 78 9.72 15.17 6.64
CA THR A 78 10.43 15.00 5.37
C THR A 78 10.19 13.59 4.86
N ARG A 79 10.11 13.42 3.53
CA ARG A 79 9.94 12.11 2.91
C ARG A 79 10.50 12.08 1.49
N ASP A 80 10.78 10.88 1.01
CA ASP A 80 11.10 10.67 -0.39
C ASP A 80 9.83 10.31 -1.15
N LEU A 81 9.72 10.80 -2.38
CA LEU A 81 8.68 10.40 -3.30
C LEU A 81 9.21 10.32 -4.74
N TRP A 82 8.56 9.51 -5.55
CA TRP A 82 8.89 9.35 -6.96
C TRP A 82 7.62 9.43 -7.79
N ILE A 83 7.77 9.96 -8.98
CA ILE A 83 6.69 10.11 -9.96
C ILE A 83 7.08 9.32 -11.20
N TYR A 84 6.29 8.31 -11.55
CA TYR A 84 6.40 7.60 -12.81
C TYR A 84 5.41 8.19 -13.81
N THR A 85 5.88 8.51 -14.99
CA THR A 85 5.08 8.85 -16.17
C THR A 85 5.21 7.75 -17.23
N PRO A 86 4.09 7.27 -17.84
CA PRO A 86 4.15 6.18 -18.82
C PRO A 86 4.91 6.58 -20.08
N ALA A 87 5.35 5.59 -20.85
CA ALA A 87 5.97 5.84 -22.15
C ALA A 87 5.02 6.63 -23.05
N GLY A 88 5.56 7.64 -23.77
CA GLY A 88 4.76 8.51 -24.64
C GLY A 88 3.84 9.48 -23.89
N PHE A 89 4.04 9.69 -22.59
CA PHE A 89 3.25 10.66 -21.83
C PHE A 89 3.35 12.07 -22.44
N ASP A 90 2.19 12.67 -22.74
CA ASP A 90 2.04 14.04 -23.22
C ASP A 90 1.18 14.83 -22.21
N PRO A 91 1.72 15.91 -21.59
CA PRO A 91 0.94 16.75 -20.69
C PRO A 91 -0.27 17.43 -21.33
N ALA A 92 -0.26 17.62 -22.67
CA ALA A 92 -1.39 18.18 -23.41
C ALA A 92 -2.44 17.12 -23.81
N GLY A 93 -2.12 15.85 -23.60
CA GLY A 93 -2.99 14.73 -23.95
C GLY A 93 -4.08 14.44 -22.90
N PRO A 94 -4.88 13.36 -23.10
CA PRO A 94 -5.86 12.92 -22.13
C PRO A 94 -5.21 12.58 -20.78
N ALA A 95 -5.81 13.02 -19.67
CA ALA A 95 -5.31 12.72 -18.34
C ALA A 95 -5.20 11.21 -18.11
N PRO A 96 -4.00 10.67 -17.77
CA PRO A 96 -3.82 9.25 -17.45
C PRO A 96 -4.59 8.84 -16.20
N ALA A 97 -4.73 7.53 -15.96
CA ALA A 97 -5.14 7.01 -14.67
C ALA A 97 -4.06 7.32 -13.61
N LEU A 98 -4.40 7.18 -12.33
CA LEU A 98 -3.50 7.46 -11.21
C LEU A 98 -3.42 6.26 -10.28
N MET A 99 -2.23 5.88 -9.87
CA MET A 99 -2.01 4.92 -8.78
C MET A 99 -0.98 5.43 -7.79
N VAL A 100 -1.40 5.55 -6.51
CA VAL A 100 -0.55 6.04 -5.42
C VAL A 100 -0.12 4.85 -4.55
N PHE A 101 1.17 4.77 -4.24
CA PHE A 101 1.75 3.68 -3.45
C PHE A 101 2.29 4.20 -2.12
N GLN A 102 1.83 3.62 -1.02
CA GLN A 102 2.42 3.78 0.32
C GLN A 102 3.58 2.79 0.48
N ASP A 103 4.64 3.20 1.20
CA ASP A 103 5.94 2.50 1.20
C ASP A 103 6.50 2.33 -0.22
N GLY A 104 6.32 3.35 -1.03
CA GLY A 104 6.47 3.32 -2.48
C GLY A 104 7.82 2.80 -2.98
N GLY A 105 8.90 3.00 -2.21
CA GLY A 105 10.23 2.48 -2.56
C GLY A 105 10.27 0.97 -2.75
N GLY A 106 9.52 0.21 -1.94
CA GLY A 106 9.43 -1.26 -2.06
C GLY A 106 8.74 -1.73 -3.34
N TYR A 107 7.77 -0.96 -3.83
CA TYR A 107 7.08 -1.24 -5.10
C TYR A 107 7.89 -0.81 -6.32
N LEU A 108 8.68 0.26 -6.17
CA LEU A 108 9.50 0.83 -7.25
C LEU A 108 10.79 0.04 -7.50
N ASP A 109 11.29 -0.69 -6.50
CA ASP A 109 12.57 -1.40 -6.57
C ASP A 109 12.60 -2.38 -7.77
N ARG A 110 13.52 -2.11 -8.71
CA ARG A 110 13.72 -2.93 -9.92
C ARG A 110 14.30 -4.31 -9.63
N GLY A 111 14.97 -4.49 -8.48
CA GLY A 111 15.47 -5.77 -7.99
C GLY A 111 14.47 -6.45 -7.04
N GLY A 112 13.42 -5.73 -6.65
CA GLY A 112 12.42 -6.17 -5.71
C GLY A 112 11.39 -7.17 -6.28
N PRO A 113 10.45 -7.60 -5.47
CA PRO A 113 9.47 -8.60 -5.87
C PRO A 113 8.33 -8.06 -6.74
N VAL A 114 8.00 -6.75 -6.68
CA VAL A 114 6.84 -6.17 -7.41
C VAL A 114 7.24 -5.52 -8.73
N ARG A 115 8.26 -4.66 -8.73
CA ARG A 115 8.75 -3.95 -9.93
C ARG A 115 7.64 -3.19 -10.66
N ALA A 116 6.85 -2.43 -9.93
CA ALA A 116 5.58 -1.86 -10.39
C ALA A 116 5.68 -1.13 -11.74
N THR A 117 6.74 -0.34 -11.96
CA THR A 117 6.91 0.40 -13.22
C THR A 117 7.14 -0.52 -14.42
N ALA A 118 7.84 -1.64 -14.23
CA ALA A 118 8.05 -2.64 -15.28
C ALA A 118 6.73 -3.33 -15.65
N VAL A 119 5.91 -3.67 -14.66
CA VAL A 119 4.56 -4.22 -14.88
C VAL A 119 3.66 -3.21 -15.58
N PHE A 120 3.72 -1.94 -15.19
CA PHE A 120 2.97 -0.86 -15.85
C PHE A 120 3.34 -0.73 -17.32
N ASP A 121 4.65 -0.71 -17.64
CA ASP A 121 5.14 -0.64 -19.02
C ASP A 121 4.61 -1.82 -19.86
N THR A 122 4.70 -3.03 -19.30
CA THR A 122 4.28 -4.27 -20.01
C THR A 122 2.76 -4.29 -20.23
N LEU A 123 1.96 -4.03 -19.20
CA LEU A 123 0.49 -4.08 -19.32
C LEU A 123 -0.06 -2.95 -20.18
N THR A 124 0.54 -1.76 -20.12
CA THR A 124 0.14 -0.63 -20.98
C THR A 124 0.42 -0.94 -22.44
N ALA A 125 1.60 -1.50 -22.75
CA ALA A 125 1.95 -1.90 -24.12
C ALA A 125 1.08 -3.04 -24.66
N ALA A 126 0.65 -3.95 -23.80
CA ALA A 126 -0.29 -5.02 -24.15
C ALA A 126 -1.74 -4.55 -24.33
N GLY A 127 -2.06 -3.33 -23.89
CA GLY A 127 -3.43 -2.83 -23.84
C GLY A 127 -4.29 -3.36 -22.68
N ASP A 128 -3.68 -4.06 -21.75
CA ASP A 128 -4.34 -4.63 -20.56
C ASP A 128 -4.60 -3.56 -19.46
N MET A 129 -3.91 -2.43 -19.55
CA MET A 129 -4.02 -1.33 -18.61
C MET A 129 -3.93 0.01 -19.34
N ALA A 130 -4.78 0.97 -18.98
CA ALA A 130 -4.65 2.34 -19.48
C ALA A 130 -3.34 2.99 -19.01
N PRO A 131 -2.76 3.94 -19.77
CA PRO A 131 -1.63 4.72 -19.30
C PRO A 131 -1.91 5.31 -17.91
N THR A 132 -0.99 5.08 -16.96
CA THR A 132 -1.20 5.38 -15.54
C THR A 132 0.02 6.14 -14.99
N ILE A 133 -0.23 7.27 -14.31
CA ILE A 133 0.77 7.94 -13.48
C ILE A 133 0.95 7.12 -12.19
N GLY A 134 2.18 6.78 -11.86
CA GLY A 134 2.55 6.14 -10.58
C GLY A 134 3.14 7.17 -9.61
N VAL A 135 2.59 7.27 -8.41
CA VAL A 135 3.11 8.14 -7.34
C VAL A 135 3.54 7.26 -6.17
N PHE A 136 4.84 7.20 -5.91
CA PHE A 136 5.43 6.34 -4.89
C PHE A 136 5.85 7.20 -3.71
N VAL A 137 5.17 7.05 -2.57
CA VAL A 137 5.33 7.91 -1.40
C VAL A 137 5.91 7.10 -0.24
N MET A 138 7.01 7.59 0.35
CA MET A 138 7.50 7.06 1.62
C MET A 138 6.80 7.75 2.79
N PRO A 139 6.70 7.09 3.95
CA PRO A 139 6.19 7.74 5.16
C PRO A 139 7.08 8.92 5.54
N GLY A 140 6.52 9.88 6.24
CA GLY A 140 7.27 11.02 6.77
C GLY A 140 8.26 10.58 7.85
N ALA A 141 9.41 11.26 7.89
CA ALA A 141 10.31 11.27 9.03
C ALA A 141 10.20 12.63 9.72
N LYS A 142 10.19 12.63 11.04
CA LYS A 142 10.15 13.86 11.86
C LYS A 142 11.01 13.65 13.09
N ASP A 143 11.91 14.61 13.37
CA ASP A 143 12.77 14.56 14.52
C ASP A 143 11.97 14.47 15.83
N GLY A 144 12.38 13.57 16.72
CA GLY A 144 11.70 13.30 17.99
C GLY A 144 10.35 12.55 17.87
N VAL A 145 9.95 12.12 16.65
CA VAL A 145 8.71 11.35 16.43
C VAL A 145 9.02 10.05 15.68
N PRO A 146 9.62 9.06 16.35
CA PRO A 146 10.01 7.81 15.71
C PRO A 146 8.83 7.00 15.14
N GLN A 147 7.60 7.23 15.60
CA GLN A 147 6.39 6.55 15.14
C GLN A 147 5.66 7.26 13.99
N GLN A 148 6.31 8.18 13.29
CA GLN A 148 5.65 9.00 12.27
C GLN A 148 4.94 8.15 11.20
N ARG A 149 5.55 7.04 10.74
CA ARG A 149 4.89 6.12 9.80
C ARG A 149 3.58 5.56 10.35
N SER A 150 3.56 5.09 11.59
CA SER A 150 2.34 4.55 12.21
C SER A 150 1.29 5.64 12.44
N LEU A 151 1.71 6.87 12.80
CA LEU A 151 0.80 8.00 12.92
C LEU A 151 0.12 8.33 11.59
N GLU A 152 0.86 8.30 10.48
CA GLU A 152 0.33 8.60 9.15
C GLU A 152 -0.54 7.46 8.61
N TYR A 153 -0.10 6.22 8.76
CA TYR A 153 -0.65 5.07 8.03
C TYR A 153 -1.71 4.29 8.81
N ASP A 154 -1.50 4.10 10.12
CA ASP A 154 -2.40 3.24 10.91
C ASP A 154 -3.56 4.00 11.56
N THR A 155 -3.51 5.35 11.58
CA THR A 155 -4.57 6.16 12.18
C THR A 155 -5.83 6.16 11.31
N VAL A 156 -6.94 5.67 11.88
CA VAL A 156 -8.23 5.52 11.18
C VAL A 156 -8.96 6.87 11.12
N THR A 157 -8.47 7.77 10.27
CA THR A 157 -9.03 9.11 10.01
C THR A 157 -8.89 9.50 8.53
N ASP A 158 -9.42 10.65 8.15
CA ASP A 158 -9.28 11.23 6.81
C ASP A 158 -7.92 11.91 6.54
N ALA A 159 -7.06 12.00 7.56
CA ALA A 159 -5.84 12.82 7.52
C ALA A 159 -4.92 12.45 6.35
N TYR A 160 -4.69 11.15 6.12
CA TYR A 160 -3.83 10.73 5.02
C TYR A 160 -4.45 10.99 3.63
N GLY A 161 -5.76 10.83 3.51
CA GLY A 161 -6.48 11.22 2.29
C GLY A 161 -6.36 12.73 2.01
N ARG A 162 -6.47 13.56 3.03
CA ARG A 162 -6.25 15.02 2.92
C ARG A 162 -4.81 15.34 2.54
N PHE A 163 -3.84 14.68 3.17
CA PHE A 163 -2.42 14.83 2.82
C PHE A 163 -2.16 14.55 1.34
N LEU A 164 -2.67 13.46 0.80
CA LEU A 164 -2.54 13.19 -0.62
C LEU A 164 -3.18 14.28 -1.48
N LEU A 165 -4.40 14.66 -1.18
CA LEU A 165 -5.19 15.58 -2.01
C LEU A 165 -4.74 17.04 -1.91
N GLN A 166 -4.24 17.48 -0.76
CA GLN A 166 -3.90 18.88 -0.51
C GLN A 166 -2.41 19.17 -0.68
N ASP A 167 -1.55 18.17 -0.52
CA ASP A 167 -0.11 18.36 -0.52
C ASP A 167 0.57 17.59 -1.68
N VAL A 168 0.39 16.24 -1.74
CA VAL A 168 1.14 15.41 -2.69
C VAL A 168 0.64 15.56 -4.13
N LEU A 169 -0.66 15.43 -4.39
CA LEU A 169 -1.17 15.44 -5.77
C LEU A 169 -1.01 16.80 -6.44
N PRO A 170 -1.23 17.96 -5.80
CA PRO A 170 -0.89 19.26 -6.38
C PRO A 170 0.61 19.41 -6.71
N PHE A 171 1.49 18.87 -5.85
CA PHE A 171 2.91 18.81 -6.15
C PHE A 171 3.18 17.95 -7.40
N VAL A 172 2.58 16.77 -7.49
CA VAL A 172 2.72 15.89 -8.68
C VAL A 172 2.27 16.62 -9.95
N GLU A 173 1.11 17.29 -9.93
CA GLU A 173 0.60 18.08 -11.07
C GLU A 173 1.59 19.16 -11.53
N SER A 174 2.23 19.84 -10.57
CA SER A 174 3.26 20.84 -10.89
C SER A 174 4.50 20.22 -11.55
N GLN A 175 4.85 18.98 -11.20
CA GLN A 175 6.02 18.28 -11.73
C GLN A 175 5.77 17.67 -13.11
N ILE A 176 4.54 17.22 -13.39
CA ILE A 176 4.19 16.62 -14.69
C ILE A 176 3.62 17.62 -15.69
N GLY A 177 3.30 18.84 -15.26
CA GLY A 177 2.83 19.93 -16.10
C GLY A 177 1.37 19.81 -16.56
N CYS A 178 0.56 18.97 -15.93
CA CYS A 178 -0.89 18.84 -16.23
C CYS A 178 -1.69 18.42 -15.01
N ALA A 179 -3.00 18.60 -15.08
CA ALA A 179 -3.92 18.12 -14.05
C ALA A 179 -4.04 16.57 -14.08
N LEU A 180 -4.13 15.97 -12.90
CA LEU A 180 -4.44 14.55 -12.75
C LEU A 180 -5.95 14.31 -12.92
N THR A 181 -6.31 13.11 -13.40
CA THR A 181 -7.73 12.72 -13.45
C THR A 181 -8.40 12.92 -12.09
N THR A 182 -9.63 13.44 -12.07
CA THR A 182 -10.45 13.57 -10.85
C THR A 182 -11.47 12.45 -10.71
N ASP A 183 -11.57 11.58 -11.71
CA ASP A 183 -12.48 10.43 -11.68
C ASP A 183 -11.98 9.39 -10.67
N PRO A 184 -12.73 9.11 -9.57
CA PRO A 184 -12.31 8.14 -8.57
C PRO A 184 -12.21 6.71 -9.14
N ALA A 185 -12.96 6.38 -10.19
CA ALA A 185 -12.85 5.08 -10.87
C ALA A 185 -11.53 4.92 -11.64
N ARG A 186 -10.80 6.01 -11.87
CA ARG A 186 -9.48 6.05 -12.50
C ARG A 186 -8.36 6.41 -11.52
N ARG A 187 -8.66 6.41 -10.20
CA ARG A 187 -7.68 6.64 -9.13
C ARG A 187 -7.62 5.44 -8.21
N SER A 188 -6.43 4.88 -8.06
CA SER A 188 -6.12 3.77 -7.16
C SER A 188 -5.13 4.17 -6.09
N ILE A 189 -5.22 3.48 -4.95
CA ILE A 189 -4.29 3.62 -3.83
C ILE A 189 -3.87 2.23 -3.34
N CYS A 190 -2.57 2.03 -3.10
CA CYS A 190 -1.95 0.73 -2.87
C CYS A 190 -0.93 0.80 -1.73
N GLY A 191 -0.84 -0.24 -0.92
CA GLY A 191 0.21 -0.34 0.09
C GLY A 191 0.29 -1.70 0.74
N ILE A 192 1.35 -1.89 1.53
CA ILE A 192 1.58 -3.11 2.31
C ILE A 192 1.54 -2.80 3.82
N SER A 193 1.03 -3.75 4.61
CA SER A 193 1.05 -3.66 6.08
C SER A 193 0.28 -2.43 6.57
N SER A 194 0.92 -1.55 7.34
CA SER A 194 0.37 -0.22 7.66
C SER A 194 0.02 0.56 6.39
N GLY A 195 0.81 0.45 5.30
CA GLY A 195 0.48 1.04 4.00
C GLY A 195 -0.80 0.44 3.39
N GLY A 196 -1.08 -0.84 3.63
CA GLY A 196 -2.29 -1.52 3.15
C GLY A 196 -3.56 -1.00 3.83
N ILE A 197 -3.55 -0.88 5.15
CA ILE A 197 -4.67 -0.25 5.87
C ILE A 197 -4.75 1.25 5.56
N CYS A 198 -3.64 1.95 5.38
CA CYS A 198 -3.60 3.34 4.95
C CYS A 198 -4.32 3.54 3.61
N ALA A 199 -4.04 2.68 2.62
CA ALA A 199 -4.70 2.70 1.32
C ALA A 199 -6.22 2.51 1.47
N PHE A 200 -6.64 1.54 2.27
CA PHE A 200 -8.05 1.31 2.54
C PHE A 200 -8.68 2.51 3.27
N THR A 201 -8.03 3.04 4.31
CA THR A 201 -8.52 4.17 5.11
C THR A 201 -8.68 5.43 4.26
N ALA A 202 -7.71 5.75 3.41
CA ALA A 202 -7.79 6.91 2.53
C ALA A 202 -9.00 6.84 1.58
N ALA A 203 -9.22 5.69 0.93
CA ALA A 203 -10.40 5.48 0.08
C ALA A 203 -11.71 5.40 0.88
N TRP A 204 -11.68 4.86 2.09
CA TRP A 204 -12.84 4.79 2.98
C TRP A 204 -13.39 6.16 3.34
N TYR A 205 -12.50 7.12 3.66
CA TYR A 205 -12.89 8.49 4.01
C TYR A 205 -13.04 9.40 2.79
N ARG A 206 -12.36 9.08 1.67
CA ARG A 206 -12.39 9.87 0.44
C ARG A 206 -12.73 9.01 -0.79
N PRO A 207 -13.91 8.35 -0.77
CA PRO A 207 -14.36 7.54 -1.91
C PRO A 207 -14.68 8.39 -3.16
N ASP A 208 -14.86 9.70 -2.98
CA ASP A 208 -14.95 10.70 -4.03
C ASP A 208 -13.62 10.95 -4.76
N ALA A 209 -12.51 10.57 -4.15
CA ALA A 209 -11.17 10.79 -4.69
C ALA A 209 -10.44 9.49 -5.09
N PHE A 210 -10.69 8.39 -4.39
CA PHE A 210 -10.07 7.09 -4.62
C PHE A 210 -11.13 6.00 -4.65
N GLY A 211 -11.44 5.52 -5.84
CA GLY A 211 -12.45 4.46 -6.03
C GLY A 211 -11.87 3.05 -6.04
N ARG A 212 -10.55 2.89 -6.04
CA ARG A 212 -9.87 1.61 -6.19
C ARG A 212 -8.76 1.42 -5.15
N VAL A 213 -8.78 0.30 -4.44
CA VAL A 213 -7.89 -0.01 -3.31
C VAL A 213 -7.15 -1.30 -3.56
N VAL A 214 -5.85 -1.30 -3.27
CA VAL A 214 -5.02 -2.51 -3.19
C VAL A 214 -4.37 -2.56 -1.82
N SER A 215 -4.66 -3.59 -1.04
CA SER A 215 -4.11 -3.80 0.31
C SER A 215 -3.36 -5.13 0.36
N HIS A 216 -2.05 -5.08 0.45
CA HIS A 216 -1.20 -6.24 0.65
C HIS A 216 -0.86 -6.40 2.13
N CYS A 217 -1.14 -7.57 2.71
CA CYS A 217 -0.88 -7.85 4.13
C CYS A 217 -1.38 -6.74 5.06
N GLY A 218 -2.57 -6.20 4.81
CA GLY A 218 -3.08 -4.99 5.47
C GLY A 218 -3.16 -5.13 6.99
N SER A 219 -2.70 -4.11 7.73
CA SER A 219 -2.66 -4.09 9.19
C SER A 219 -4.04 -3.79 9.82
N PHE A 220 -5.06 -4.58 9.49
CA PHE A 220 -6.40 -4.45 10.07
C PHE A 220 -6.45 -4.97 11.52
N THR A 221 -5.42 -4.68 12.29
CA THR A 221 -5.16 -5.16 13.65
C THR A 221 -5.19 -4.02 14.67
N ALA A 222 -4.91 -4.32 15.95
CA ALA A 222 -5.07 -3.38 17.06
C ALA A 222 -3.91 -2.37 17.20
N ILE A 223 -3.39 -1.81 16.08
CA ILE A 223 -2.33 -0.81 16.13
C ILE A 223 -2.92 0.56 16.52
N ARG A 224 -3.81 1.12 15.68
CA ARG A 224 -4.45 2.43 15.92
C ARG A 224 -5.94 2.41 15.49
N GLY A 225 -6.64 1.33 15.84
CA GLY A 225 -8.07 1.19 15.58
C GLY A 225 -8.44 0.40 14.32
N GLY A 226 -7.47 -0.14 13.57
CA GLY A 226 -7.69 -0.90 12.33
C GLY A 226 -8.57 -2.13 12.51
N HIS A 227 -8.55 -2.76 13.68
CA HIS A 227 -9.39 -3.90 14.05
C HIS A 227 -10.90 -3.58 14.07
N ASN A 228 -11.30 -2.32 14.01
CA ASN A 228 -12.71 -1.94 13.94
C ASN A 228 -13.29 -2.00 12.52
N TYR A 229 -12.49 -2.15 11.48
CA TYR A 229 -12.98 -2.14 10.10
C TYR A 229 -14.03 -3.21 9.78
N PRO A 230 -13.95 -4.45 10.25
CA PRO A 230 -15.01 -5.43 10.01
C PRO A 230 -16.39 -4.96 10.48
N TYR A 231 -16.45 -4.31 11.65
CA TYR A 231 -17.68 -3.71 12.16
C TYR A 231 -18.08 -2.46 11.35
N LEU A 232 -17.15 -1.55 11.07
CA LEU A 232 -17.43 -0.32 10.32
C LEU A 232 -17.97 -0.61 8.92
N ILE A 233 -17.41 -1.60 8.24
CA ILE A 233 -17.87 -2.02 6.89
C ILE A 233 -19.30 -2.55 6.96
N ARG A 234 -19.63 -3.36 7.96
CA ARG A 234 -20.96 -3.95 8.14
C ARG A 234 -22.03 -2.95 8.56
N SER A 235 -21.65 -1.92 9.33
CA SER A 235 -22.56 -0.95 9.93
C SER A 235 -22.70 0.36 9.14
N THR A 236 -21.92 0.53 8.06
CA THR A 236 -21.93 1.76 7.24
C THR A 236 -22.53 1.47 5.87
N ALA A 237 -23.26 2.42 5.28
CA ALA A 237 -23.71 2.34 3.91
C ALA A 237 -22.54 2.08 2.94
N ARG A 238 -22.73 1.15 1.98
CA ARG A 238 -21.70 0.79 1.01
C ARG A 238 -21.16 2.01 0.28
N LYS A 239 -19.85 2.18 0.31
CA LYS A 239 -19.13 3.23 -0.42
C LYS A 239 -18.78 2.76 -1.84
N PRO A 240 -18.67 3.67 -2.83
CA PRO A 240 -18.34 3.32 -4.21
C PRO A 240 -16.83 3.03 -4.38
N ILE A 241 -16.31 2.09 -3.60
CA ILE A 241 -14.91 1.64 -3.69
C ILE A 241 -14.85 0.17 -4.08
N ARG A 242 -13.81 -0.19 -4.82
CA ARG A 242 -13.45 -1.54 -5.23
C ARG A 242 -12.17 -1.95 -4.52
N VAL A 243 -12.10 -3.16 -3.97
CA VAL A 243 -11.03 -3.54 -3.05
C VAL A 243 -10.37 -4.85 -3.46
N TRP A 244 -9.07 -4.80 -3.78
CA TRP A 244 -8.23 -5.99 -3.88
C TRP A 244 -7.42 -6.15 -2.60
N MET A 245 -7.44 -7.35 -2.04
CA MET A 245 -6.67 -7.71 -0.84
C MET A 245 -5.78 -8.91 -1.12
N GLN A 246 -4.60 -8.94 -0.53
CA GLN A 246 -3.73 -10.10 -0.51
C GLN A 246 -3.17 -10.29 0.91
N SER A 247 -3.17 -11.52 1.41
CA SER A 247 -2.50 -11.94 2.64
C SER A 247 -2.14 -13.42 2.53
N GLY A 248 -1.57 -14.01 3.56
CA GLY A 248 -1.20 -15.42 3.56
C GLY A 248 -1.22 -16.04 4.96
N SER A 249 -1.30 -17.36 5.03
CA SER A 249 -1.30 -18.12 6.28
C SER A 249 0.00 -17.98 7.09
N GLY A 250 1.10 -17.62 6.41
CA GLY A 250 2.39 -17.31 7.03
C GLY A 250 2.58 -15.85 7.42
N ASP A 251 1.55 -15.00 7.26
CA ASP A 251 1.58 -13.58 7.61
C ASP A 251 1.75 -13.38 9.13
N ALA A 252 2.01 -12.15 9.57
CA ALA A 252 2.32 -11.82 10.96
C ALA A 252 1.20 -12.26 11.93
N ASP A 253 1.60 -12.90 13.02
CA ASP A 253 0.75 -13.21 14.16
C ASP A 253 1.49 -12.78 15.44
N ILE A 254 1.11 -11.62 15.98
CA ILE A 254 1.82 -10.92 17.04
C ILE A 254 0.86 -10.38 18.10
N ILE A 255 1.38 -9.74 19.13
CA ILE A 255 0.56 -9.17 20.23
C ILE A 255 -0.54 -8.21 19.75
N LEU A 256 -0.36 -7.58 18.59
CA LEU A 256 -1.33 -6.63 18.02
C LEU A 256 -2.45 -7.32 17.24
N GLY A 257 -2.35 -8.62 17.00
CA GLY A 257 -3.32 -9.44 16.31
C GLY A 257 -2.71 -10.37 15.27
N SER A 258 -3.56 -11.18 14.65
CA SER A 258 -3.23 -12.08 13.55
C SER A 258 -3.61 -11.42 12.23
N TRP A 259 -2.63 -11.10 11.37
CA TRP A 259 -2.87 -10.53 10.05
C TRP A 259 -3.66 -11.45 9.13
N PRO A 260 -3.37 -12.79 9.09
CA PRO A 260 -4.19 -13.73 8.33
C PRO A 260 -5.68 -13.64 8.66
N LEU A 261 -6.01 -13.71 9.96
CA LEU A 261 -7.40 -13.67 10.41
C LEU A 261 -8.04 -12.29 10.18
N ALA A 262 -7.33 -11.21 10.48
CA ALA A 262 -7.83 -9.85 10.31
C ALA A 262 -8.16 -9.53 8.83
N ASN A 263 -7.32 -9.95 7.89
CA ASN A 263 -7.59 -9.75 6.46
C ASN A 263 -8.77 -10.62 5.97
N GLN A 264 -8.91 -11.85 6.46
CA GLN A 264 -10.07 -12.71 6.16
C GLN A 264 -11.37 -12.11 6.73
N GLU A 265 -11.32 -11.56 7.95
CA GLU A 265 -12.47 -10.93 8.59
C GLU A 265 -12.93 -9.67 7.84
N VAL A 266 -11.99 -8.83 7.39
CA VAL A 266 -12.30 -7.67 6.53
C VAL A 266 -12.90 -8.13 5.21
N ALA A 267 -12.34 -9.14 4.55
CA ALA A 267 -12.91 -9.67 3.31
C ALA A 267 -14.34 -10.22 3.51
N ALA A 268 -14.59 -10.94 4.60
CA ALA A 268 -15.93 -11.41 4.96
C ALA A 268 -16.90 -10.24 5.23
N ALA A 269 -16.43 -9.14 5.82
CA ALA A 269 -17.24 -7.95 6.02
C ALA A 269 -17.56 -7.23 4.69
N LEU A 270 -16.58 -7.14 3.78
CA LEU A 270 -16.78 -6.60 2.42
C LEU A 270 -17.80 -7.43 1.64
N GLN A 271 -17.71 -8.76 1.72
CA GLN A 271 -18.69 -9.66 1.12
C GLN A 271 -20.09 -9.45 1.68
N PHE A 272 -20.21 -9.39 3.02
CA PHE A 272 -21.49 -9.13 3.68
C PHE A 272 -22.14 -7.82 3.22
N ALA A 273 -21.34 -6.76 3.07
CA ALA A 273 -21.82 -5.43 2.66
C ALA A 273 -21.94 -5.27 1.12
N GLY A 274 -21.70 -6.32 0.34
CA GLY A 274 -21.88 -6.34 -1.12
C GLY A 274 -20.85 -5.51 -1.90
N TYR A 275 -19.62 -5.35 -1.38
CA TYR A 275 -18.55 -4.69 -2.11
C TYR A 275 -18.02 -5.55 -3.26
N ASP A 276 -17.63 -4.92 -4.38
CA ASP A 276 -16.77 -5.57 -5.38
C ASP A 276 -15.37 -5.70 -4.80
N HIS A 277 -15.02 -6.90 -4.39
CA HIS A 277 -13.75 -7.18 -3.72
C HIS A 277 -13.17 -8.54 -4.11
N GLN A 278 -11.87 -8.67 -3.94
CA GLN A 278 -11.11 -9.91 -4.11
C GLN A 278 -10.16 -10.08 -2.92
N LEU A 279 -10.11 -11.25 -2.34
CA LEU A 279 -9.03 -11.66 -1.44
C LEU A 279 -8.23 -12.79 -2.08
N VAL A 280 -6.94 -12.56 -2.34
CA VAL A 280 -5.99 -13.61 -2.70
C VAL A 280 -5.25 -14.04 -1.45
N PHE A 281 -5.53 -15.26 -1.00
CA PHE A 281 -4.96 -15.80 0.23
C PHE A 281 -4.07 -17.01 -0.08
N GLY A 282 -2.80 -16.95 0.34
CA GLY A 282 -1.82 -17.99 0.07
C GLY A 282 -1.04 -18.42 1.31
N GLU A 283 0.22 -18.84 1.13
CA GLU A 283 1.09 -19.34 2.20
C GLU A 283 2.24 -18.35 2.54
N GLY A 284 2.25 -17.16 1.89
CA GLY A 284 3.29 -16.16 2.07
C GLY A 284 3.31 -15.54 3.46
N GLY A 285 4.49 -15.01 3.83
CA GLY A 285 4.72 -14.23 5.04
C GLY A 285 4.40 -12.75 4.86
N HIS A 286 4.83 -11.94 5.85
CA HIS A 286 4.58 -10.50 5.87
C HIS A 286 5.57 -9.73 4.97
N ASN A 287 5.43 -9.89 3.65
CA ASN A 287 6.31 -9.26 2.67
C ASN A 287 5.63 -9.12 1.30
N LEU A 288 6.31 -8.47 0.34
CA LEU A 288 5.78 -8.20 -1.00
C LEU A 288 5.95 -9.36 -2.02
N ARG A 289 6.46 -10.54 -1.65
CA ARG A 289 6.71 -11.61 -2.63
C ARG A 289 5.42 -12.12 -3.26
N HIS A 290 4.45 -12.50 -2.44
CA HIS A 290 3.15 -12.96 -2.94
C HIS A 290 2.42 -11.83 -3.71
N ALA A 291 2.44 -10.61 -3.18
CA ALA A 291 1.92 -9.44 -3.88
C ALA A 291 2.52 -9.26 -5.27
N GLY A 292 3.86 -9.40 -5.40
CA GLY A 292 4.56 -9.29 -6.68
C GLY A 292 4.21 -10.41 -7.66
N ALA A 293 4.00 -11.63 -7.17
CA ALA A 293 3.60 -12.75 -8.00
C ALA A 293 2.23 -12.56 -8.66
N VAL A 294 1.31 -11.87 -7.99
CA VAL A 294 -0.06 -11.63 -8.48
C VAL A 294 -0.30 -10.20 -8.95
N PHE A 295 0.74 -9.36 -9.03
CA PHE A 295 0.56 -7.93 -9.25
C PHE A 295 -0.05 -7.58 -10.61
N ALA A 296 0.32 -8.27 -11.69
CA ALA A 296 -0.30 -8.07 -12.99
C ALA A 296 -1.80 -8.42 -12.99
N ASP A 297 -2.17 -9.52 -12.36
CA ASP A 297 -3.57 -9.92 -12.21
C ASP A 297 -4.35 -8.96 -11.33
N THR A 298 -3.70 -8.43 -10.27
CA THR A 298 -4.24 -7.35 -9.43
C THR A 298 -4.62 -6.14 -10.29
N LEU A 299 -3.72 -5.70 -11.17
CA LEU A 299 -3.95 -4.53 -12.03
C LEU A 299 -5.02 -4.79 -13.09
N ARG A 300 -5.01 -5.96 -13.74
CA ARG A 300 -6.07 -6.36 -14.69
C ARG A 300 -7.44 -6.37 -14.03
N TRP A 301 -7.54 -6.93 -12.83
CA TRP A 301 -8.80 -6.95 -12.09
C TRP A 301 -9.21 -5.54 -11.65
N LEU A 302 -8.25 -4.73 -11.21
CA LEU A 302 -8.50 -3.40 -10.67
C LEU A 302 -9.05 -2.45 -11.74
N TRP A 303 -8.53 -2.52 -12.97
CA TRP A 303 -8.85 -1.58 -14.06
C TRP A 303 -9.92 -2.06 -15.05
N ARG A 304 -10.44 -3.27 -14.87
CA ARG A 304 -11.58 -3.75 -15.69
C ARG A 304 -12.87 -2.96 -15.46
#